data_cb6e6f42e767b1623a9f88904d1427d8
#
_entry.id   cb6e6f42e767b1623a9f88904d1427d8
#
_cell.length_a   1.000
_cell.length_b   1.000
_cell.length_c   1.000
_cell.angle_alpha   90.00
_cell.angle_beta   90.00
_cell.angle_gamma   90.00
#
_symmetry.space_group_name_H-M   'P 1'
#
loop_
_entity.id
_entity.type
_entity.pdbx_description
1 polymer ?
#
loop_
_entity_poly.entity_id
_entity_poly.type
_entity_poly.pdbx_seq_one_letter_code
_entity_poly.pdbx_strand_id
1 'polypeptide(L)'
;MSDSERLRPIVLGPGEGRAYALGAMSAVFKADEAETGATYSISEWFLEPHSSGPGPHSHAEHDDIFYVIEGVMSLLVGDDWVDAGVGSFIRAPAGTIHDFANRTDKRAGVLNIYVPGGFERDMPAIVQWFESQ
;
A
#
# COMPACT_ATOMS: atom_id res chain seq x y z
N MET A 1 12.07 -15.48 12.18
CA MET A 1 11.96 -16.14 10.86
C MET A 1 13.30 -16.76 10.49
N SER A 2 13.28 -17.98 10.01
CA SER A 2 14.50 -18.68 9.59
C SER A 2 14.92 -18.27 8.18
N ASP A 3 16.20 -18.48 7.84
CA ASP A 3 16.69 -18.23 6.49
C ASP A 3 15.99 -19.09 5.44
N SER A 4 15.60 -20.34 5.82
CA SER A 4 14.90 -21.22 4.90
C SER A 4 13.50 -20.71 4.55
N GLU A 5 12.80 -20.09 5.50
CA GLU A 5 11.49 -19.46 5.23
C GLU A 5 11.64 -18.28 4.29
N ARG A 6 12.64 -17.44 4.51
CA ARG A 6 12.92 -16.28 3.68
C ARG A 6 13.27 -16.65 2.25
N LEU A 7 13.84 -17.83 2.05
CA LEU A 7 14.27 -18.31 0.74
C LEU A 7 13.19 -19.09 -0.01
N ARG A 8 12.02 -19.29 0.59
CA ARG A 8 10.93 -19.99 -0.08
C ARG A 8 10.33 -19.15 -1.19
N PRO A 9 10.11 -19.72 -2.37
CA PRO A 9 9.34 -19.06 -3.41
C PRO A 9 7.90 -18.79 -2.94
N ILE A 10 7.34 -17.69 -3.41
CA ILE A 10 5.93 -17.33 -3.18
C ILE A 10 5.25 -17.30 -4.52
N VAL A 11 4.14 -18.02 -4.66
CA VAL A 11 3.32 -17.99 -5.87
C VAL A 11 1.88 -17.75 -5.46
N LEU A 12 1.36 -16.58 -5.79
CA LEU A 12 -0.02 -16.20 -5.53
C LEU A 12 -0.70 -15.86 -6.84
N GLY A 13 -1.93 -16.33 -7.01
CA GLY A 13 -2.77 -15.95 -8.14
C GLY A 13 -3.34 -14.54 -7.98
N PRO A 14 -4.07 -14.05 -9.00
CA PRO A 14 -4.70 -12.74 -8.91
C PRO A 14 -5.60 -12.62 -7.70
N GLY A 15 -5.44 -11.52 -6.96
CA GLY A 15 -6.25 -11.24 -5.76
C GLY A 15 -5.93 -12.04 -4.52
N GLU A 16 -5.03 -13.01 -4.60
CA GLU A 16 -4.64 -13.81 -3.45
C GLU A 16 -3.69 -13.06 -2.52
N GLY A 17 -3.76 -13.38 -1.24
CA GLY A 17 -2.93 -12.77 -0.21
C GLY A 17 -3.73 -12.58 1.07
N ARG A 18 -3.18 -11.81 2.00
CA ARG A 18 -3.84 -11.50 3.27
C ARG A 18 -4.62 -10.20 3.11
N ALA A 19 -5.96 -10.31 3.14
CA ALA A 19 -6.86 -9.21 2.83
C ALA A 19 -7.32 -8.47 4.09
N TYR A 20 -7.39 -7.15 3.99
CA TYR A 20 -7.86 -6.27 5.06
C TYR A 20 -8.88 -5.29 4.49
N ALA A 21 -10.00 -5.12 5.20
CA ALA A 21 -11.05 -4.17 4.82
C ALA A 21 -10.98 -2.93 5.72
N LEU A 22 -11.00 -1.76 5.08
CA LEU A 22 -10.78 -0.47 5.73
C LEU A 22 -11.84 0.54 5.25
N GLY A 23 -13.13 0.16 5.29
CA GLY A 23 -14.20 0.98 4.76
C GLY A 23 -14.16 1.02 3.23
N ALA A 24 -14.02 2.20 2.64
CA ALA A 24 -13.93 2.36 1.19
C ALA A 24 -12.56 1.98 0.64
N MET A 25 -11.62 1.62 1.50
CA MET A 25 -10.27 1.18 1.14
C MET A 25 -10.10 -0.28 1.50
N SER A 26 -9.32 -1.01 0.70
CA SER A 26 -8.95 -2.39 1.01
C SER A 26 -7.48 -2.62 0.67
N ALA A 27 -6.87 -3.58 1.36
CA ALA A 27 -5.49 -3.94 1.13
C ALA A 27 -5.34 -5.45 1.05
N VAL A 28 -4.44 -5.91 0.18
CA VAL A 28 -4.09 -7.33 0.07
C VAL A 28 -2.57 -7.43 0.15
N PHE A 29 -2.07 -8.02 1.22
CA PHE A 29 -0.63 -8.21 1.42
C PHE A 29 -0.15 -9.47 0.73
N LYS A 30 0.88 -9.31 -0.09
CA LYS A 30 1.49 -10.41 -0.86
C LYS A 30 2.71 -10.98 -0.14
N ALA A 31 3.52 -10.12 0.46
CA ALA A 31 4.73 -10.51 1.17
C ALA A 31 5.08 -9.44 2.19
N ASP A 32 5.45 -9.82 3.40
CA ASP A 32 5.95 -8.92 4.40
C ASP A 32 6.86 -9.70 5.36
N GLU A 33 6.88 -9.31 6.61
CA GLU A 33 7.83 -9.79 7.62
C GLU A 33 7.98 -11.32 7.65
N ALA A 34 6.85 -12.04 7.60
CA ALA A 34 6.86 -13.50 7.66
C ALA A 34 7.58 -14.16 6.47
N GLU A 35 7.55 -13.53 5.29
CA GLU A 35 8.14 -14.07 4.07
C GLU A 35 9.51 -13.46 3.76
N THR A 36 9.74 -12.21 4.14
CA THR A 36 10.93 -11.45 3.70
C THR A 36 11.92 -11.15 4.81
N GLY A 37 11.58 -11.49 6.06
CA GLY A 37 12.41 -11.07 7.21
C GLY A 37 12.42 -9.56 7.38
N ALA A 38 11.32 -8.91 6.99
CA ALA A 38 11.16 -7.46 7.04
C ALA A 38 12.12 -6.69 6.13
N THR A 39 12.63 -7.32 5.06
CA THR A 39 13.47 -6.61 4.09
C THR A 39 12.62 -5.75 3.15
N TYR A 40 11.41 -6.17 2.84
CA TYR A 40 10.44 -5.37 2.09
C TYR A 40 9.01 -5.84 2.41
N SER A 41 8.04 -5.00 2.06
CA SER A 41 6.62 -5.34 2.11
C SER A 41 6.02 -5.04 0.75
N ILE A 42 5.20 -5.96 0.23
CA ILE A 42 4.48 -5.77 -1.03
C ILE A 42 3.00 -6.01 -0.79
N SER A 43 2.18 -5.03 -1.17
CA SER A 43 0.75 -5.07 -0.99
C SER A 43 0.04 -4.34 -2.11
N GLU A 44 -1.22 -4.67 -2.32
CA GLU A 44 -2.09 -3.94 -3.23
C GLU A 44 -3.11 -3.16 -2.41
N TRP A 45 -3.37 -1.91 -2.81
CA TRP A 45 -4.33 -1.04 -2.14
C TRP A 45 -5.35 -0.54 -3.15
N PHE A 46 -6.62 -0.64 -2.79
CA PHE A 46 -7.74 -0.25 -3.65
C PHE A 46 -8.62 0.75 -2.94
N LEU A 47 -9.08 1.76 -3.69
CA LEU A 47 -10.03 2.76 -3.23
C LEU A 47 -11.27 2.74 -4.12
N GLU A 48 -12.44 2.72 -3.47
CA GLU A 48 -13.71 2.90 -4.16
C GLU A 48 -13.79 4.32 -4.75
N PRO A 49 -14.71 4.56 -5.71
CA PRO A 49 -14.88 5.90 -6.29
C PRO A 49 -15.07 6.99 -5.24
N HIS A 50 -14.48 8.16 -5.50
CA HIS A 50 -14.64 9.36 -4.67
C HIS A 50 -14.32 9.11 -3.20
N SER A 51 -13.20 8.46 -2.94
CA SER A 51 -12.79 8.09 -1.57
C SER A 51 -11.47 8.70 -1.21
N SER A 52 -11.38 9.14 0.03
CA SER A 52 -10.10 9.55 0.63
C SER A 52 -9.30 8.33 1.03
N GLY A 53 -7.98 8.45 1.00
CA GLY A 53 -7.06 7.42 1.49
C GLY A 53 -6.71 7.63 2.96
N PRO A 54 -5.48 7.27 3.34
CA PRO A 54 -5.06 7.30 4.76
C PRO A 54 -4.87 8.70 5.32
N GLY A 55 -4.77 9.71 4.49
CA GLY A 55 -4.38 11.06 4.89
C GLY A 55 -2.88 11.29 4.75
N PRO A 56 -2.46 12.57 4.70
CA PRO A 56 -1.04 12.90 4.56
C PRO A 56 -0.22 12.36 5.72
N HIS A 57 0.87 11.67 5.41
CA HIS A 57 1.76 11.08 6.42
C HIS A 57 3.15 10.87 5.81
N SER A 58 4.12 10.58 6.67
CA SER A 58 5.47 10.25 6.25
C SER A 58 6.03 9.15 7.14
N HIS A 59 7.06 8.47 6.64
CA HIS A 59 7.76 7.43 7.38
C HIS A 59 9.23 7.85 7.49
N ALA A 60 9.75 7.92 8.73
CA ALA A 60 11.10 8.45 8.97
C ALA A 60 12.20 7.59 8.33
N GLU A 61 11.98 6.28 8.23
CA GLU A 61 13.02 5.32 7.84
C GLU A 61 12.60 4.39 6.70
N HIS A 62 11.46 4.66 6.04
CA HIS A 62 10.93 3.77 5.00
C HIS A 62 10.65 4.54 3.73
N ASP A 63 11.05 3.95 2.61
CA ASP A 63 10.59 4.40 1.30
C ASP A 63 9.24 3.77 1.01
N ASP A 64 8.35 4.55 0.42
CA ASP A 64 7.04 4.08 -0.03
C ASP A 64 6.97 4.22 -1.54
N ILE A 65 6.74 3.12 -2.24
CA ILE A 65 6.77 3.06 -3.69
C ILE A 65 5.38 2.60 -4.16
N PHE A 66 4.85 3.29 -5.17
CA PHE A 66 3.54 3.00 -5.72
C PHE A 66 3.62 2.79 -7.22
N TYR A 67 2.94 1.76 -7.69
CA TYR A 67 2.76 1.47 -9.10
C TYR A 67 1.27 1.30 -9.36
N VAL A 68 0.68 2.16 -10.20
CA VAL A 68 -0.76 2.14 -10.43
C VAL A 68 -1.14 0.96 -11.31
N ILE A 69 -2.08 0.14 -10.81
CA ILE A 69 -2.51 -1.09 -11.48
C ILE A 69 -3.96 -1.04 -11.96
N GLU A 70 -4.76 -0.10 -11.47
CA GLU A 70 -6.17 0.00 -11.84
C GLU A 70 -6.62 1.45 -11.75
N GLY A 71 -7.38 1.92 -12.74
CA GLY A 71 -7.99 3.25 -12.72
C GLY A 71 -6.98 4.39 -12.72
N VAL A 72 -7.36 5.48 -12.06
CA VAL A 72 -6.51 6.65 -11.86
C VAL A 72 -6.45 6.96 -10.37
N MET A 73 -5.27 6.88 -9.80
CA MET A 73 -5.06 7.21 -8.39
C MET A 73 -4.42 8.60 -8.29
N SER A 74 -4.99 9.45 -7.45
CA SER A 74 -4.35 10.72 -7.12
C SER A 74 -3.33 10.47 -6.01
N LEU A 75 -2.10 10.88 -6.20
CA LEU A 75 -1.01 10.67 -5.24
C LEU A 75 -0.39 12.00 -4.86
N LEU A 76 -0.27 12.22 -3.56
CA LEU A 76 0.45 13.37 -2.99
C LEU A 76 1.88 12.94 -2.75
N VAL A 77 2.83 13.70 -3.26
CA VAL A 77 4.27 13.51 -2.99
C VAL A 77 4.86 14.88 -2.66
N GLY A 78 5.24 15.06 -1.40
CA GLY A 78 5.65 16.37 -0.91
C GLY A 78 4.46 17.33 -0.91
N ASP A 79 4.53 18.38 -1.72
CA ASP A 79 3.47 19.38 -1.82
C ASP A 79 2.57 19.21 -3.05
N ASP A 80 2.87 18.24 -3.91
CA ASP A 80 2.21 18.11 -5.20
C ASP A 80 1.31 16.89 -5.30
N TRP A 81 0.05 17.10 -5.71
CA TRP A 81 -0.87 16.03 -6.07
C TRP A 81 -0.74 15.72 -7.56
N VAL A 82 -0.63 14.44 -7.89
CA VAL A 82 -0.49 13.96 -9.27
C VAL A 82 -1.61 12.94 -9.53
N ASP A 83 -2.35 13.12 -10.62
CA ASP A 83 -3.32 12.13 -11.08
C ASP A 83 -2.58 11.09 -11.92
N ALA A 84 -2.46 9.88 -11.41
CA ALA A 84 -1.62 8.84 -11.99
C ALA A 84 -2.46 7.70 -12.56
N GLY A 85 -2.37 7.49 -13.86
CA GLY A 85 -3.03 6.38 -14.55
C GLY A 85 -2.22 5.08 -14.45
N VAL A 86 -2.80 3.99 -14.95
CA VAL A 86 -2.18 2.66 -14.94
C VAL A 86 -0.79 2.72 -15.59
N GLY A 87 0.19 2.13 -14.90
CA GLY A 87 1.58 2.12 -15.35
C GLY A 87 2.43 3.25 -14.77
N SER A 88 1.83 4.18 -14.03
CA SER A 88 2.57 5.25 -13.38
C SER A 88 3.36 4.71 -12.17
N PHE A 89 4.56 5.24 -12.00
CA PHE A 89 5.46 4.87 -10.92
C PHE A 89 5.75 6.11 -10.06
N ILE A 90 5.54 5.98 -8.76
CA ILE A 90 5.79 7.07 -7.81
C ILE A 90 6.61 6.52 -6.65
N ARG A 91 7.66 7.24 -6.28
CA ARG A 91 8.46 6.92 -5.10
C ARG A 91 8.41 8.10 -4.14
N ALA A 92 7.98 7.83 -2.91
CA ALA A 92 8.07 8.77 -1.81
C ALA A 92 9.21 8.28 -0.89
N PRO A 93 10.41 8.87 -0.99
CA PRO A 93 11.52 8.45 -0.13
C PRO A 93 11.24 8.76 1.33
N ALA A 94 11.98 8.10 2.22
CA ALA A 94 11.84 8.30 3.67
C ALA A 94 11.83 9.78 4.01
N GLY A 95 10.91 10.18 4.88
CA GLY A 95 10.72 11.56 5.31
C GLY A 95 9.83 12.42 4.41
N THR A 96 9.43 11.91 3.25
CA THR A 96 8.57 12.68 2.34
C THR A 96 7.10 12.47 2.70
N ILE A 97 6.35 13.55 2.85
CA ILE A 97 4.90 13.50 3.08
C ILE A 97 4.24 12.96 1.83
N HIS A 98 3.35 11.99 2.00
CA HIS A 98 2.60 11.39 0.90
C HIS A 98 1.22 10.96 1.33
N ASP A 99 0.36 10.73 0.35
CA ASP A 99 -1.02 10.29 0.53
C ASP A 99 -1.52 9.79 -0.81
N PHE A 100 -2.66 9.11 -0.82
CA PHE A 100 -3.35 8.78 -2.05
C PHE A 100 -4.86 8.89 -1.85
N ALA A 101 -5.58 9.17 -2.94
CA ALA A 101 -7.02 9.34 -2.94
C ALA A 101 -7.56 8.96 -4.31
N ASN A 102 -8.82 8.53 -4.35
CA ASN A 102 -9.50 8.29 -5.61
C ASN A 102 -10.53 9.39 -5.83
N ARG A 103 -10.27 10.26 -6.81
CA ARG A 103 -11.13 11.40 -7.15
C ARG A 103 -12.01 11.13 -8.37
N THR A 104 -12.03 9.87 -8.82
CA THR A 104 -12.77 9.47 -10.02
C THR A 104 -14.03 8.69 -9.67
N ASP A 105 -14.84 8.38 -10.68
CA ASP A 105 -16.05 7.59 -10.55
C ASP A 105 -15.83 6.09 -10.78
N LYS A 106 -14.57 5.65 -10.83
CA LYS A 106 -14.18 4.25 -10.99
C LYS A 106 -13.21 3.87 -9.89
N ARG A 107 -13.20 2.59 -9.51
CA ARG A 107 -12.24 2.05 -8.55
C ARG A 107 -10.81 2.30 -9.02
N ALA A 108 -9.91 2.57 -8.10
CA ALA A 108 -8.49 2.76 -8.38
C ALA A 108 -7.66 1.85 -7.49
N GLY A 109 -6.51 1.41 -8.00
CA GLY A 109 -5.63 0.51 -7.26
C GLY A 109 -4.16 0.75 -7.55
N VAL A 110 -3.34 0.50 -6.54
CA VAL A 110 -1.88 0.59 -6.62
C VAL A 110 -1.23 -0.65 -6.04
N LEU A 111 -0.10 -1.04 -6.61
CA LEU A 111 0.85 -1.93 -5.96
C LEU A 111 1.75 -1.06 -5.10
N ASN A 112 1.93 -1.45 -3.85
CA ASN A 112 2.77 -0.73 -2.89
C ASN A 112 3.97 -1.57 -2.51
N ILE A 113 5.15 -0.97 -2.57
CA ILE A 113 6.39 -1.57 -2.09
C ILE A 113 6.92 -0.67 -0.99
N TYR A 114 7.08 -1.23 0.21
CA TYR A 114 7.49 -0.52 1.41
C TYR A 114 8.83 -1.09 1.88
N VAL A 115 9.87 -0.25 1.97
CA VAL A 115 11.24 -0.71 2.19
C VAL A 115 11.89 0.12 3.30
N PRO A 116 12.43 -0.53 4.34
CA PRO A 116 12.29 -1.94 4.69
C PRO A 116 10.84 -2.34 4.98
N GLY A 117 10.58 -3.61 5.21
CA GLY A 117 9.24 -4.14 5.44
C GLY A 117 8.75 -3.96 6.87
N GLY A 118 7.72 -4.73 7.23
CA GLY A 118 7.15 -4.71 8.57
C GLY A 118 5.87 -3.89 8.71
N PHE A 119 5.29 -3.46 7.58
CA PHE A 119 4.07 -2.65 7.62
C PHE A 119 2.86 -3.45 8.11
N GLU A 120 2.75 -4.69 7.70
CA GLU A 120 1.55 -5.50 7.95
C GLU A 120 1.27 -5.70 9.45
N ARG A 121 2.31 -5.66 10.28
CA ARG A 121 2.13 -5.81 11.74
C ARG A 121 1.20 -4.74 12.32
N ASP A 122 1.10 -3.60 11.67
CA ASP A 122 0.25 -2.48 12.12
C ASP A 122 -1.18 -2.58 11.59
N MET A 123 -1.45 -3.48 10.65
CA MET A 123 -2.77 -3.58 10.02
C MET A 123 -3.91 -3.86 10.99
N PRO A 124 -3.78 -4.77 11.98
CA PRO A 124 -4.87 -4.97 12.94
C PRO A 124 -5.30 -3.69 13.65
N ALA A 125 -4.34 -2.86 14.07
CA ALA A 125 -4.64 -1.59 14.72
C ALA A 125 -5.26 -0.58 13.74
N ILE A 126 -4.79 -0.56 12.51
CA ILE A 126 -5.32 0.32 11.47
C ILE A 126 -6.76 -0.05 11.14
N VAL A 127 -7.06 -1.34 10.97
CA VAL A 127 -8.42 -1.83 10.73
C VAL A 127 -9.34 -1.43 11.88
N GLN A 128 -8.90 -1.62 13.13
CA GLN A 128 -9.67 -1.26 14.30
C GLN A 128 -9.96 0.24 14.35
N TRP A 129 -8.99 1.07 13.98
CA TRP A 129 -9.19 2.51 13.92
C TRP A 129 -10.29 2.88 12.92
N PHE A 130 -10.27 2.29 11.72
CA PHE A 130 -11.30 2.55 10.70
C PHE A 130 -12.68 2.07 11.16
N GLU A 131 -12.78 0.95 11.85
CA GLU A 131 -14.04 0.43 12.37
C GLU A 131 -14.66 1.34 13.44
N SER A 132 -13.83 2.14 14.13
CA SER A 132 -14.28 3.03 15.18
C SER A 132 -14.76 4.40 14.68
N GLN A 133 -14.67 4.69 13.39
CA GLN A 133 -15.04 5.98 12.80
C GLN A 133 -16.52 6.08 12.43
#